data_4b692d54e5f3c16afd2dfb2024d8df75
#
_entry.id   4b692d54e5f3c16afd2dfb2024d8df75
#
_cell.length_a   1.000
_cell.length_b   1.000
_cell.length_c   1.000
_cell.angle_alpha   90.00
_cell.angle_beta   90.00
_cell.angle_gamma   90.00
#
_symmetry.space_group_name_H-M   'P 1'
#
loop_
_entity.id
_entity.type
_entity.pdbx_description
1 polymer ?
#
loop_
_entity_poly.entity_id
_entity_poly.type
_entity_poly.pdbx_seq_one_letter_code
_entity_poly.pdbx_strand_id
1 'polypeptide(L)'
;VVFNRKVKFRSIAEVFENLLHVNPSWRNDGDDGYCIDAVLKLGSGDAADSLSAISQVGHEVVTMGHGDYVKVHLHAPDEAGARRRLEGVGNLVNWKSDDLKAQTAEYLSLPKTQALHIMSDAAGSLTRMDAKRLGITLLESYINLGPHSYPETHMDPGKLYAEMRKGTPASTAQASVFERHQRYQQAASLHPQVLYLCVGSGYTGNYQTVMDWKALNDPADKLMVVDSEAASGKLGLLAIATARFSLKAEDAVSVVKYAEKAQALVEELIFIEKLHYLARGGRISKTGAFFGDMLHVKPVVSPAADGVKKVGVVRNKGQQINFALLKLKEALKGMKCPLIMLQYTDNRSLVEGEFKGAIESEFPWAEVFIQPLSLTTGTHCGPGAWAMAFLPDVIV
;
A
#
# COMPACT_ATOMS: atom_id res chain seq x y z
N VAL A 1 10.21 36.68 -22.76
CA VAL A 1 11.61 36.25 -22.80
C VAL A 1 11.61 34.79 -22.49
N VAL A 2 11.82 33.94 -23.51
CA VAL A 2 11.86 32.49 -23.40
C VAL A 2 13.28 32.12 -23.01
N PHE A 3 13.47 31.62 -21.79
CA PHE A 3 14.73 31.03 -21.38
C PHE A 3 14.81 29.58 -21.88
N ASN A 4 15.44 29.40 -23.03
CA ASN A 4 15.79 28.09 -23.57
C ASN A 4 17.11 27.63 -22.93
N ARG A 5 17.08 27.20 -21.67
CA ARG A 5 18.16 26.43 -21.06
C ARG A 5 17.85 24.94 -21.25
N LYS A 6 18.62 24.29 -22.13
CA LYS A 6 18.74 22.82 -22.15
C LYS A 6 19.27 22.39 -20.79
N VAL A 7 18.39 22.09 -19.86
CA VAL A 7 18.76 21.36 -18.64
C VAL A 7 19.07 19.94 -19.08
N LYS A 8 20.35 19.56 -19.04
CA LYS A 8 20.74 18.15 -19.12
C LYS A 8 20.23 17.51 -17.83
N PHE A 9 19.09 16.79 -17.93
CA PHE A 9 18.71 15.87 -16.88
C PHE A 9 19.78 14.77 -16.83
N ARG A 10 20.66 14.78 -15.84
CA ARG A 10 21.30 13.57 -15.39
C ARG A 10 20.17 12.65 -14.94
N SER A 11 20.25 11.38 -15.31
CA SER A 11 19.23 10.42 -14.87
C SER A 11 19.14 10.48 -13.34
N ILE A 12 17.94 10.47 -12.81
CA ILE A 12 17.73 10.42 -11.34
C ILE A 12 18.51 9.23 -10.76
N ALA A 13 18.64 8.13 -11.49
CA ALA A 13 19.47 6.99 -11.14
C ALA A 13 20.94 7.38 -10.88
N GLU A 14 21.59 8.21 -11.75
CA GLU A 14 22.99 8.65 -11.52
C GLU A 14 23.14 9.53 -10.27
N VAL A 15 22.10 10.27 -9.90
CA VAL A 15 22.11 11.13 -8.70
C VAL A 15 21.87 10.31 -7.43
N PHE A 16 21.10 9.22 -7.50
CA PHE A 16 20.73 8.39 -6.37
C PHE A 16 21.54 7.09 -6.25
N GLU A 17 22.30 6.71 -7.29
CA GLU A 17 23.16 5.50 -7.25
C GLU A 17 24.15 5.53 -6.08
N ASN A 18 24.68 6.71 -5.75
CA ASN A 18 25.59 6.89 -4.60
C ASN A 18 24.87 7.09 -3.25
N LEU A 19 23.55 7.35 -3.25
CA LEU A 19 22.77 7.55 -2.03
C LEU A 19 22.05 6.28 -1.55
N LEU A 20 21.95 5.25 -2.42
CA LEU A 20 21.29 3.98 -2.11
C LEU A 20 22.27 2.86 -1.71
N HIS A 21 23.57 3.08 -1.85
CA HIS A 21 24.58 2.19 -1.29
C HIS A 21 24.79 2.54 0.19
N VAL A 22 24.16 1.75 1.06
CA VAL A 22 24.63 1.70 2.45
C VAL A 22 26.09 1.29 2.38
N ASN A 23 27.00 2.22 2.74
CA ASN A 23 28.43 1.95 2.78
C ASN A 23 28.64 0.69 3.63
N PRO A 24 29.30 -0.38 3.11
CA PRO A 24 29.57 -1.59 3.89
C PRO A 24 30.40 -1.33 5.15
N SER A 25 31.08 -0.18 5.22
CA SER A 25 31.80 0.29 6.40
C SER A 25 30.93 1.12 7.36
N TRP A 26 29.64 1.37 7.03
CA TRP A 26 28.74 2.03 7.94
C TRP A 26 28.56 1.13 9.16
N ARG A 27 29.13 1.57 10.27
CA ARG A 27 28.94 0.98 11.56
C ARG A 27 27.99 1.88 12.31
N ASN A 28 27.03 1.29 12.94
CA ASN A 28 26.23 1.98 13.93
C ASN A 28 27.14 2.19 15.14
N ASP A 29 27.83 3.33 15.21
CA ASP A 29 28.78 3.64 16.28
C ASP A 29 28.07 4.01 17.59
N GLY A 30 26.82 3.59 17.75
CA GLY A 30 26.10 3.68 19.03
C GLY A 30 25.42 5.02 19.29
N ASP A 31 25.33 5.91 18.33
CA ASP A 31 24.56 7.16 18.46
C ASP A 31 23.09 6.91 18.15
N ASP A 32 22.52 6.07 19.00
CA ASP A 32 21.12 5.64 19.00
C ASP A 32 20.23 6.80 19.48
N GLY A 33 20.00 7.77 18.62
CA GLY A 33 19.24 8.95 18.92
C GLY A 33 17.97 9.06 18.08
N TYR A 34 17.47 10.25 18.06
CA TYR A 34 16.29 10.64 17.33
C TYR A 34 16.68 11.42 16.08
N CYS A 35 16.09 11.08 14.91
CA CYS A 35 16.10 11.90 13.72
C CYS A 35 14.96 12.91 13.83
N ILE A 36 15.28 14.20 13.82
CA ILE A 36 14.32 15.28 14.10
C ILE A 36 14.23 16.21 12.91
N ASP A 37 13.00 16.42 12.43
CA ASP A 37 12.63 17.46 11.49
C ASP A 37 11.73 18.49 12.19
N ALA A 38 12.17 19.74 12.23
CA ALA A 38 11.44 20.82 12.87
C ALA A 38 11.31 22.04 11.97
N VAL A 39 10.26 22.84 12.17
CA VAL A 39 10.13 24.18 11.59
C VAL A 39 9.96 25.17 12.71
N LEU A 40 10.85 26.14 12.78
CA LEU A 40 10.82 27.24 13.75
C LEU A 40 10.46 28.53 13.07
N LYS A 41 9.65 29.35 13.71
CA LYS A 41 9.51 30.76 13.40
C LYS A 41 10.42 31.55 14.35
N LEU A 42 11.46 32.16 13.80
CA LEU A 42 12.40 32.97 14.57
C LEU A 42 11.75 34.31 15.01
N GLY A 43 12.15 34.78 16.16
CA GLY A 43 11.79 36.11 16.63
C GLY A 43 12.59 37.24 15.94
N SER A 44 12.41 38.48 16.38
CA SER A 44 13.10 39.67 15.83
C SER A 44 14.58 39.81 16.22
N GLY A 45 15.21 38.74 16.72
CA GLY A 45 16.62 38.69 17.08
C GLY A 45 17.55 38.48 15.89
N ASP A 46 18.88 38.43 16.16
CA ASP A 46 19.87 38.15 15.12
C ASP A 46 19.73 36.69 14.60
N ALA A 47 19.54 36.59 13.30
CA ALA A 47 19.39 35.29 12.64
C ALA A 47 20.66 34.44 12.74
N ALA A 48 21.85 35.09 12.80
CA ALA A 48 23.13 34.38 12.91
C ALA A 48 23.28 33.73 14.30
N ASP A 49 22.87 34.43 15.37
CA ASP A 49 22.86 33.88 16.71
C ASP A 49 21.89 32.71 16.85
N SER A 50 20.71 32.85 16.24
CA SER A 50 19.69 31.81 16.23
C SER A 50 20.20 30.54 15.51
N LEU A 51 20.81 30.66 14.34
CA LEU A 51 21.38 29.53 13.57
C LEU A 51 22.58 28.89 14.33
N SER A 52 23.40 29.71 15.00
CA SER A 52 24.48 29.20 15.84
C SER A 52 23.93 28.38 17.02
N ALA A 53 22.89 28.85 17.68
CA ALA A 53 22.24 28.12 18.76
C ALA A 53 21.61 26.82 18.28
N ILE A 54 20.94 26.83 17.10
CA ILE A 54 20.38 25.61 16.48
C ILE A 54 21.46 24.58 16.20
N SER A 55 22.63 25.00 15.69
CA SER A 55 23.73 24.11 15.33
C SER A 55 24.30 23.33 16.52
N GLN A 56 24.05 23.78 17.74
CA GLN A 56 24.50 23.14 18.99
C GLN A 56 23.44 22.23 19.63
N VAL A 57 22.25 22.11 19.02
CA VAL A 57 21.17 21.28 19.59
C VAL A 57 21.43 19.79 19.43
N GLY A 58 22.12 19.41 18.38
CA GLY A 58 22.42 18.02 18.05
C GLY A 58 23.62 17.90 17.12
N HIS A 59 23.73 16.78 16.44
CA HIS A 59 24.71 16.54 15.39
C HIS A 59 24.02 16.35 14.03
N GLU A 60 24.80 16.40 12.95
CA GLU A 60 24.30 16.40 11.56
C GLU A 60 23.24 17.46 11.29
N VAL A 61 23.41 18.61 11.89
CA VAL A 61 22.42 19.69 11.82
C VAL A 61 22.43 20.35 10.45
N VAL A 62 21.30 20.29 9.76
CA VAL A 62 21.06 20.94 8.48
C VAL A 62 19.94 21.97 8.66
N THR A 63 20.18 23.20 8.24
CA THR A 63 19.18 24.29 8.33
C THR A 63 18.86 24.85 6.96
N MET A 64 17.58 25.18 6.73
CA MET A 64 17.12 25.89 5.53
C MET A 64 16.20 27.02 5.96
N GLY A 65 16.62 28.27 5.71
CA GLY A 65 15.88 29.50 6.04
C GLY A 65 14.97 29.95 4.89
N HIS A 66 13.77 30.45 5.22
CA HIS A 66 12.89 31.17 4.30
C HIS A 66 12.08 32.25 5.06
N GLY A 67 12.41 33.51 4.86
CA GLY A 67 11.86 34.62 5.66
C GLY A 67 12.15 34.40 7.14
N ASP A 68 11.12 34.51 7.98
CA ASP A 68 11.21 34.32 9.43
C ASP A 68 11.21 32.85 9.85
N TYR A 69 11.17 31.89 8.88
CA TYR A 69 11.08 30.48 9.15
C TYR A 69 12.40 29.77 8.88
N VAL A 70 12.76 28.86 9.77
CA VAL A 70 13.90 27.94 9.59
C VAL A 70 13.41 26.51 9.71
N LYS A 71 13.64 25.73 8.65
CA LYS A 71 13.53 24.27 8.73
C LYS A 71 14.85 23.73 9.26
N VAL A 72 14.77 22.84 10.23
CA VAL A 72 15.91 22.20 10.88
C VAL A 72 15.76 20.69 10.73
N HIS A 73 16.83 20.05 10.28
CA HIS A 73 17.02 18.60 10.39
C HIS A 73 18.23 18.36 11.28
N LEU A 74 18.11 17.48 12.26
CA LEU A 74 19.21 17.13 13.16
C LEU A 74 19.02 15.74 13.77
N HIS A 75 20.11 15.18 14.28
CA HIS A 75 20.09 14.00 15.14
C HIS A 75 20.43 14.38 16.58
N ALA A 76 19.71 13.82 17.56
CA ALA A 76 19.95 14.07 18.97
C ALA A 76 19.67 12.83 19.82
N PRO A 77 20.45 12.58 20.89
CA PRO A 77 20.26 11.42 21.77
C PRO A 77 19.02 11.55 22.68
N ASP A 78 18.53 12.77 22.91
CA ASP A 78 17.38 13.09 23.76
C ASP A 78 16.40 14.01 22.99
N GLU A 79 15.26 13.43 22.58
CA GLU A 79 14.20 14.14 21.86
C GLU A 79 13.66 15.34 22.67
N ALA A 80 13.34 15.12 23.95
CA ALA A 80 12.75 16.14 24.79
C ALA A 80 13.73 17.30 25.06
N GLY A 81 15.01 16.99 25.22
CA GLY A 81 16.06 18.00 25.37
C GLY A 81 16.29 18.80 24.09
N ALA A 82 16.30 18.16 22.94
CA ALA A 82 16.41 18.83 21.65
C ALA A 82 15.21 19.76 21.41
N ARG A 83 14.01 19.30 21.69
CA ARG A 83 12.79 20.10 21.57
C ARG A 83 12.83 21.35 22.45
N ARG A 84 13.14 21.21 23.76
CA ARG A 84 13.25 22.37 24.66
C ARG A 84 14.30 23.39 24.20
N ARG A 85 15.43 22.92 23.68
CA ARG A 85 16.49 23.80 23.17
C ARG A 85 16.01 24.58 21.92
N LEU A 86 15.32 23.89 20.99
CA LEU A 86 14.76 24.57 19.81
C LEU A 86 13.63 25.54 20.16
N GLU A 87 12.76 25.20 21.11
CA GLU A 87 11.72 26.11 21.63
C GLU A 87 12.32 27.37 22.32
N GLY A 88 13.54 27.26 22.86
CA GLY A 88 14.29 28.40 23.38
C GLY A 88 14.84 29.35 22.32
N VAL A 89 14.97 28.89 21.07
CA VAL A 89 15.49 29.70 19.94
C VAL A 89 14.36 30.38 19.15
N GLY A 90 13.20 29.72 19.05
CA GLY A 90 12.07 30.24 18.28
C GLY A 90 10.77 29.49 18.55
N ASN A 91 9.69 30.00 17.99
CA ASN A 91 8.39 29.34 18.12
C ASN A 91 8.34 28.10 17.21
N LEU A 92 8.15 26.92 17.81
CA LEU A 92 8.05 25.66 17.11
C LEU A 92 6.71 25.55 16.37
N VAL A 93 6.77 25.53 15.04
CA VAL A 93 5.60 25.50 14.16
C VAL A 93 5.27 24.06 13.73
N ASN A 94 6.30 23.25 13.51
CA ASN A 94 6.16 21.83 13.18
C ASN A 94 7.26 21.03 13.87
N TRP A 95 6.91 19.79 14.23
CA TRP A 95 7.81 18.85 14.85
C TRP A 95 7.52 17.45 14.37
N LYS A 96 8.54 16.75 13.94
CA LYS A 96 8.53 15.33 13.67
C LYS A 96 9.81 14.75 14.25
N SER A 97 9.71 13.63 14.94
CA SER A 97 10.85 12.86 15.39
C SER A 97 10.64 11.39 15.11
N ASP A 98 11.70 10.71 14.72
CA ASP A 98 11.75 9.28 14.48
C ASP A 98 12.85 8.69 15.38
N ASP A 99 12.51 7.71 16.21
CA ASP A 99 13.46 6.96 17.04
C ASP A 99 14.28 6.02 16.14
N LEU A 100 15.54 6.35 15.91
CA LEU A 100 16.44 5.58 15.04
C LEU A 100 16.75 4.19 15.61
N LYS A 101 16.78 4.06 16.94
CA LYS A 101 17.01 2.77 17.60
C LYS A 101 15.80 1.86 17.43
N ALA A 102 14.59 2.40 17.62
CA ALA A 102 13.35 1.66 17.35
C ALA A 102 13.23 1.27 15.87
N GLN A 103 13.57 2.17 14.96
CA GLN A 103 13.60 1.88 13.52
C GLN A 103 14.64 0.80 13.17
N THR A 104 15.83 0.89 13.75
CA THR A 104 16.89 -0.11 13.54
C THR A 104 16.50 -1.45 14.13
N ALA A 105 15.95 -1.48 15.35
CA ALA A 105 15.46 -2.69 16.00
C ALA A 105 14.31 -3.32 15.18
N GLU A 106 13.38 -2.50 14.68
CA GLU A 106 12.31 -2.94 13.81
C GLU A 106 12.87 -3.51 12.48
N TYR A 107 13.84 -2.84 11.87
CA TYR A 107 14.52 -3.32 10.65
C TYR A 107 15.28 -4.63 10.90
N LEU A 108 15.99 -4.75 12.02
CA LEU A 108 16.72 -5.97 12.39
C LEU A 108 15.80 -7.11 12.83
N SER A 109 14.59 -6.80 13.29
CA SER A 109 13.55 -7.77 13.63
C SER A 109 12.76 -8.26 12.44
N LEU A 110 12.92 -7.61 11.27
CA LEU A 110 12.36 -8.13 10.02
C LEU A 110 12.97 -9.52 9.77
N PRO A 111 12.15 -10.51 9.42
CA PRO A 111 12.65 -11.87 9.17
C PRO A 111 13.73 -11.83 8.10
N LYS A 112 14.93 -12.23 8.45
CA LYS A 112 16.15 -12.08 7.63
C LYS A 112 16.20 -12.95 6.39
N THR A 113 15.33 -13.93 6.26
CA THR A 113 15.32 -14.84 5.10
C THR A 113 13.91 -15.36 4.82
N GLN A 114 13.24 -14.73 3.88
CA GLN A 114 12.14 -15.40 3.18
C GLN A 114 12.73 -16.46 2.25
N ALA A 115 12.11 -17.61 2.16
CA ALA A 115 12.49 -18.64 1.18
C ALA A 115 12.36 -18.10 -0.26
N LEU A 116 11.42 -17.15 -0.46
CA LEU A 116 11.18 -16.48 -1.73
C LEU A 116 10.69 -15.06 -1.45
N HIS A 117 11.33 -14.05 -2.06
CA HIS A 117 10.88 -12.67 -1.90
C HIS A 117 9.56 -12.43 -2.63
N ILE A 118 8.60 -11.76 -1.96
CA ILE A 118 7.29 -11.47 -2.54
C ILE A 118 7.23 -10.02 -3.01
N MET A 119 6.70 -9.82 -4.21
CA MET A 119 6.36 -8.52 -4.80
C MET A 119 4.87 -8.50 -5.13
N SER A 120 4.20 -7.38 -4.96
CA SER A 120 2.79 -7.21 -5.35
C SER A 120 2.44 -5.75 -5.63
N ASP A 121 1.23 -5.51 -6.15
CA ASP A 121 0.73 -4.16 -6.45
C ASP A 121 -0.06 -3.57 -5.26
N ALA A 122 0.06 -2.27 -5.04
CA ALA A 122 -0.72 -1.53 -4.03
C ALA A 122 -2.24 -1.66 -4.26
N ALA A 123 -2.65 -1.81 -5.51
CA ALA A 123 -4.05 -2.10 -5.89
C ALA A 123 -4.61 -3.39 -5.26
N GLY A 124 -3.80 -4.18 -4.57
CA GLY A 124 -4.17 -5.33 -3.74
C GLY A 124 -4.61 -4.99 -2.32
N SER A 125 -5.02 -3.78 -1.99
CA SER A 125 -5.37 -3.39 -0.62
C SER A 125 -4.23 -3.66 0.39
N LEU A 126 -2.98 -3.54 -0.06
CA LEU A 126 -1.78 -3.65 0.75
C LEU A 126 -1.33 -2.27 1.21
N THR A 127 -1.14 -2.11 2.52
CA THR A 127 -0.57 -0.89 3.07
C THR A 127 0.96 -0.93 3.04
N ARG A 128 1.60 0.25 3.11
CA ARG A 128 3.06 0.33 3.29
C ARG A 128 3.53 -0.34 4.58
N MET A 129 2.70 -0.33 5.63
CA MET A 129 2.99 -1.02 6.88
C MET A 129 2.99 -2.54 6.70
N ASP A 130 2.01 -3.09 5.96
CA ASP A 130 1.99 -4.54 5.66
C ASP A 130 3.20 -4.94 4.82
N ALA A 131 3.50 -4.15 3.79
CA ALA A 131 4.65 -4.36 2.94
C ALA A 131 5.96 -4.38 3.75
N LYS A 132 6.15 -3.40 4.63
CA LYS A 132 7.30 -3.35 5.53
C LYS A 132 7.35 -4.55 6.49
N ARG A 133 6.24 -4.84 7.17
CA ARG A 133 6.16 -5.93 8.17
C ARG A 133 6.39 -7.31 7.57
N LEU A 134 5.94 -7.54 6.35
CA LEU A 134 6.00 -8.84 5.67
C LEU A 134 7.14 -8.92 4.66
N GLY A 135 7.96 -7.88 4.51
CA GLY A 135 9.04 -7.84 3.54
C GLY A 135 8.57 -7.92 2.08
N ILE A 136 7.41 -7.33 1.76
CA ILE A 136 6.85 -7.33 0.41
C ILE A 136 7.35 -6.09 -0.34
N THR A 137 7.86 -6.26 -1.57
CA THR A 137 8.08 -5.13 -2.48
C THR A 137 6.74 -4.69 -3.05
N LEU A 138 6.32 -3.47 -2.74
CA LEU A 138 5.05 -2.91 -3.16
C LEU A 138 5.22 -1.99 -4.37
N LEU A 139 4.46 -2.26 -5.43
CA LEU A 139 4.41 -1.45 -6.64
C LEU A 139 3.24 -0.48 -6.59
N GLU A 140 3.51 0.80 -6.88
CA GLU A 140 2.49 1.84 -6.84
C GLU A 140 1.52 1.76 -8.04
N SER A 141 0.29 2.16 -7.77
CA SER A 141 -0.69 2.66 -8.71
C SER A 141 -0.89 4.15 -8.46
N TYR A 142 -1.54 4.86 -9.37
CA TYR A 142 -1.77 6.30 -9.23
C TYR A 142 -3.25 6.62 -9.22
N ILE A 143 -3.63 7.54 -8.34
CA ILE A 143 -4.97 8.09 -8.25
C ILE A 143 -4.93 9.50 -8.84
N ASN A 144 -5.69 9.73 -9.91
CA ASN A 144 -5.90 11.05 -10.49
C ASN A 144 -7.14 11.66 -9.86
N LEU A 145 -6.98 12.83 -9.25
CA LEU A 145 -8.06 13.58 -8.62
C LEU A 145 -8.05 15.03 -9.16
N GLY A 146 -9.01 15.36 -10.00
CA GLY A 146 -8.97 16.59 -10.78
C GLY A 146 -7.68 16.69 -11.61
N PRO A 147 -6.89 17.78 -11.50
CA PRO A 147 -5.65 17.94 -12.25
C PRO A 147 -4.41 17.27 -11.61
N HIS A 148 -4.56 16.61 -10.47
CA HIS A 148 -3.45 16.07 -9.69
C HIS A 148 -3.40 14.56 -9.75
N SER A 149 -2.18 13.99 -9.77
CA SER A 149 -1.92 12.56 -9.71
C SER A 149 -1.10 12.26 -8.45
N TYR A 150 -1.53 11.25 -7.70
CA TYR A 150 -0.91 10.85 -6.43
C TYR A 150 -0.57 9.36 -6.45
N PRO A 151 0.60 8.94 -5.96
CA PRO A 151 0.84 7.52 -5.67
C PRO A 151 -0.22 7.03 -4.67
N GLU A 152 -0.77 5.86 -4.92
CA GLU A 152 -1.89 5.31 -4.16
C GLU A 152 -1.62 5.26 -2.66
N THR A 153 -0.45 4.75 -2.28
CA THR A 153 -0.10 4.56 -0.85
C THR A 153 0.26 5.85 -0.12
N HIS A 154 0.38 6.98 -0.84
CA HIS A 154 0.69 8.30 -0.28
C HIS A 154 -0.51 9.25 -0.27
N MET A 155 -1.62 8.84 -0.88
CA MET A 155 -2.83 9.66 -0.91
C MET A 155 -3.65 9.48 0.36
N ASP A 156 -4.14 10.61 0.91
CA ASP A 156 -5.12 10.58 2.00
C ASP A 156 -6.49 10.06 1.50
N PRO A 157 -6.95 8.89 2.01
CA PRO A 157 -8.25 8.35 1.65
C PRO A 157 -9.42 9.30 1.95
N GLY A 158 -9.35 10.02 3.08
CA GLY A 158 -10.39 10.97 3.47
C GLY A 158 -10.56 12.08 2.44
N LYS A 159 -9.44 12.63 1.95
CA LYS A 159 -9.44 13.63 0.87
C LYS A 159 -10.06 13.07 -0.41
N LEU A 160 -9.66 11.87 -0.84
CA LEU A 160 -10.19 11.24 -2.05
C LEU A 160 -11.72 11.12 -1.99
N TYR A 161 -12.23 10.48 -0.95
CA TYR A 161 -13.68 10.21 -0.86
C TYR A 161 -14.51 11.46 -0.62
N ALA A 162 -13.97 12.47 0.09
CA ALA A 162 -14.64 13.74 0.26
C ALA A 162 -14.79 14.48 -1.08
N GLU A 163 -13.75 14.52 -1.89
CA GLU A 163 -13.79 15.13 -3.22
C GLU A 163 -14.70 14.36 -4.19
N MET A 164 -14.66 13.03 -4.17
CA MET A 164 -15.57 12.21 -4.97
C MET A 164 -17.05 12.46 -4.62
N ARG A 165 -17.37 12.70 -3.33
CA ARG A 165 -18.75 13.07 -2.89
C ARG A 165 -19.18 14.44 -3.43
N LYS A 166 -18.25 15.36 -3.59
CA LYS A 166 -18.50 16.68 -4.22
C LYS A 166 -18.66 16.60 -5.75
N GLY A 167 -18.36 15.44 -6.34
CA GLY A 167 -18.43 15.22 -7.79
C GLY A 167 -17.11 15.45 -8.53
N THR A 168 -16.01 15.75 -7.82
CA THR A 168 -14.68 15.86 -8.45
C THR A 168 -14.35 14.56 -9.19
N PRO A 169 -13.98 14.63 -10.49
CA PRO A 169 -13.60 13.45 -11.23
C PRO A 169 -12.37 12.76 -10.62
N ALA A 170 -12.49 11.46 -10.41
CA ALA A 170 -11.40 10.61 -9.99
C ALA A 170 -11.22 9.45 -10.97
N SER A 171 -9.99 9.10 -11.25
CA SER A 171 -9.61 7.95 -12.09
C SER A 171 -8.30 7.34 -11.61
N THR A 172 -7.93 6.21 -12.17
CA THR A 172 -6.72 5.48 -11.80
C THR A 172 -5.79 5.35 -12.99
N ALA A 173 -4.49 5.30 -12.72
CA ALA A 173 -3.47 4.99 -13.69
C ALA A 173 -2.46 3.99 -13.10
N GLN A 174 -1.89 3.16 -13.95
CA GLN A 174 -0.72 2.37 -13.56
C GLN A 174 0.52 3.27 -13.50
N ALA A 175 1.54 2.86 -12.75
CA ALA A 175 2.85 3.48 -12.81
C ALA A 175 3.42 3.42 -14.22
N SER A 176 4.29 4.37 -14.56
CA SER A 176 4.94 4.37 -15.89
C SER A 176 5.74 3.08 -16.12
N VAL A 177 5.87 2.68 -17.39
CA VAL A 177 6.69 1.51 -17.76
C VAL A 177 8.12 1.66 -17.22
N PHE A 178 8.68 2.87 -17.29
CA PHE A 178 10.01 3.14 -16.74
C PHE A 178 10.10 2.88 -15.23
N GLU A 179 9.16 3.41 -14.45
CA GLU A 179 9.11 3.21 -13.00
C GLU A 179 8.98 1.72 -12.64
N ARG A 180 8.11 0.99 -13.35
CA ARG A 180 7.96 -0.44 -13.15
C ARG A 180 9.23 -1.22 -13.48
N HIS A 181 9.88 -0.90 -14.60
CA HIS A 181 11.14 -1.55 -14.99
C HIS A 181 12.24 -1.32 -13.93
N GLN A 182 12.33 -0.11 -13.37
CA GLN A 182 13.28 0.17 -12.28
C GLN A 182 12.99 -0.69 -11.04
N ARG A 183 11.70 -0.87 -10.69
CA ARG A 183 11.31 -1.71 -9.55
C ARG A 183 11.61 -3.19 -9.79
N TYR A 184 11.36 -3.71 -10.99
CA TYR A 184 11.70 -5.09 -11.34
C TYR A 184 13.20 -5.32 -11.26
N GLN A 185 13.99 -4.42 -11.87
CA GLN A 185 15.45 -4.47 -11.83
C GLN A 185 15.97 -4.42 -10.39
N GLN A 186 15.45 -3.53 -9.56
CA GLN A 186 15.82 -3.41 -8.16
C GLN A 186 15.53 -4.71 -7.39
N ALA A 187 14.33 -5.26 -7.52
CA ALA A 187 13.98 -6.50 -6.83
C ALA A 187 14.86 -7.69 -7.26
N ALA A 188 15.06 -7.87 -8.58
CA ALA A 188 15.89 -8.93 -9.11
C ALA A 188 17.39 -8.77 -8.76
N SER A 189 17.85 -7.56 -8.45
CA SER A 189 19.24 -7.33 -8.00
C SER A 189 19.41 -7.58 -6.50
N LEU A 190 18.41 -7.27 -5.69
CA LEU A 190 18.48 -7.39 -4.22
C LEU A 190 18.17 -8.80 -3.71
N HIS A 191 17.41 -9.59 -4.48
CA HIS A 191 16.96 -10.90 -4.05
C HIS A 191 17.39 -11.99 -5.03
N PRO A 192 17.75 -13.21 -4.53
CA PRO A 192 18.10 -14.33 -5.38
C PRO A 192 16.97 -14.75 -6.32
N GLN A 193 15.73 -14.77 -5.80
CA GLN A 193 14.50 -15.06 -6.50
C GLN A 193 13.35 -14.21 -5.97
N VAL A 194 12.44 -13.82 -6.85
CA VAL A 194 11.29 -12.95 -6.54
C VAL A 194 10.03 -13.58 -7.14
N LEU A 195 8.95 -13.63 -6.37
CA LEU A 195 7.61 -13.98 -6.86
C LEU A 195 6.76 -12.71 -6.92
N TYR A 196 6.42 -12.28 -8.11
CA TYR A 196 5.52 -11.15 -8.33
C TYR A 196 4.08 -11.66 -8.52
N LEU A 197 3.26 -11.43 -7.50
CA LEU A 197 1.82 -11.62 -7.56
C LEU A 197 1.21 -10.35 -8.16
N CYS A 198 1.01 -10.37 -9.47
CA CYS A 198 0.60 -9.21 -10.25
C CYS A 198 -0.92 -9.02 -10.18
N VAL A 199 -1.37 -7.77 -10.17
CA VAL A 199 -2.79 -7.47 -10.39
C VAL A 199 -3.24 -8.11 -11.71
N GLY A 200 -4.45 -8.67 -11.72
CA GLY A 200 -4.95 -9.46 -12.85
C GLY A 200 -4.91 -8.72 -14.19
N SER A 201 -4.49 -9.40 -15.24
CA SER A 201 -4.36 -8.87 -16.60
C SER A 201 -5.68 -8.36 -17.18
N GLY A 202 -6.82 -8.82 -16.67
CA GLY A 202 -8.15 -8.31 -16.99
C GLY A 202 -8.43 -6.89 -16.48
N TYR A 203 -7.58 -6.35 -15.59
CA TYR A 203 -7.76 -5.01 -14.99
C TYR A 203 -6.73 -4.00 -15.47
N THR A 204 -5.50 -4.43 -15.71
CA THR A 204 -4.37 -3.55 -16.07
C THR A 204 -3.41 -4.22 -17.04
N GLY A 205 -2.54 -3.43 -17.67
CA GLY A 205 -1.42 -3.93 -18.48
C GLY A 205 -0.18 -4.36 -17.69
N ASN A 206 -0.26 -4.46 -16.35
CA ASN A 206 0.91 -4.73 -15.50
C ASN A 206 1.58 -6.06 -15.82
N TYR A 207 0.77 -7.11 -16.05
CA TYR A 207 1.26 -8.43 -16.39
C TYR A 207 2.07 -8.41 -17.71
N GLN A 208 1.52 -7.80 -18.76
CA GLN A 208 2.25 -7.68 -20.04
C GLN A 208 3.53 -6.87 -19.86
N THR A 209 3.49 -5.75 -19.11
CA THR A 209 4.67 -4.92 -18.86
C THR A 209 5.80 -5.70 -18.18
N VAL A 210 5.51 -6.55 -17.21
CA VAL A 210 6.56 -7.34 -16.56
C VAL A 210 7.05 -8.48 -17.45
N MET A 211 6.20 -9.10 -18.25
CA MET A 211 6.60 -10.15 -19.17
C MET A 211 7.52 -9.61 -20.27
N ASP A 212 7.22 -8.41 -20.80
CA ASP A 212 8.09 -7.72 -21.77
C ASP A 212 9.46 -7.38 -21.17
N TRP A 213 9.46 -6.86 -19.92
CA TRP A 213 10.71 -6.59 -19.21
C TRP A 213 11.53 -7.86 -18.98
N LYS A 214 10.88 -8.91 -18.51
CA LYS A 214 11.51 -10.21 -18.20
C LYS A 214 12.19 -10.82 -19.40
N ALA A 215 11.54 -10.80 -20.55
CA ALA A 215 12.06 -11.34 -21.81
C ALA A 215 13.40 -10.69 -22.22
N LEU A 216 13.64 -9.44 -21.86
CA LEU A 216 14.82 -8.67 -22.24
C LEU A 216 15.89 -8.60 -21.14
N ASN A 217 15.49 -8.69 -19.86
CA ASN A 217 16.34 -8.28 -18.74
C ASN A 217 16.57 -9.37 -17.68
N ASP A 218 15.85 -10.50 -17.74
CA ASP A 218 15.93 -11.55 -16.74
C ASP A 218 16.31 -12.94 -17.31
N PRO A 219 17.52 -13.07 -17.90
CA PRO A 219 17.97 -14.33 -18.49
C PRO A 219 18.19 -15.45 -17.45
N ALA A 220 18.30 -15.11 -16.16
CA ALA A 220 18.46 -16.06 -15.07
C ALA A 220 17.13 -16.50 -14.46
N ASP A 221 16.00 -16.05 -14.99
CA ASP A 221 14.65 -16.39 -14.53
C ASP A 221 14.41 -16.14 -13.02
N LYS A 222 14.98 -15.04 -12.52
CA LYS A 222 14.87 -14.68 -11.10
C LYS A 222 13.49 -14.18 -10.71
N LEU A 223 12.81 -13.49 -11.63
CA LEU A 223 11.50 -12.91 -11.40
C LEU A 223 10.41 -13.86 -11.92
N MET A 224 9.83 -14.64 -11.04
CA MET A 224 8.63 -15.43 -11.33
C MET A 224 7.39 -14.53 -11.27
N VAL A 225 6.48 -14.66 -12.23
CA VAL A 225 5.29 -13.81 -12.34
C VAL A 225 4.04 -14.67 -12.35
N VAL A 226 3.10 -14.32 -11.49
CA VAL A 226 1.78 -14.93 -11.43
C VAL A 226 0.74 -13.86 -11.79
N ASP A 227 -0.02 -14.08 -12.85
CA ASP A 227 -1.26 -13.32 -13.09
C ASP A 227 -2.30 -13.77 -12.07
N SER A 228 -2.56 -12.92 -11.09
CA SER A 228 -3.45 -13.29 -9.98
C SER A 228 -4.91 -13.41 -10.37
N GLU A 229 -5.30 -12.93 -11.55
CA GLU A 229 -6.71 -12.77 -11.95
C GLU A 229 -7.55 -12.01 -10.91
N ALA A 230 -6.88 -11.17 -10.13
CA ALA A 230 -7.45 -10.50 -8.98
C ALA A 230 -7.01 -9.03 -8.91
N ALA A 231 -7.72 -8.28 -8.10
CA ALA A 231 -7.38 -6.95 -7.63
C ALA A 231 -7.86 -6.85 -6.17
N SER A 232 -7.72 -5.68 -5.53
CA SER A 232 -8.33 -5.44 -4.24
C SER A 232 -7.91 -6.47 -3.17
N GLY A 233 -8.76 -6.77 -2.22
CA GLY A 233 -8.47 -7.68 -1.12
C GLY A 233 -8.18 -9.11 -1.53
N LYS A 234 -8.71 -9.57 -2.66
CA LYS A 234 -8.38 -10.90 -3.19
C LYS A 234 -6.88 -11.01 -3.47
N LEU A 235 -6.30 -10.01 -4.16
CA LEU A 235 -4.85 -9.95 -4.39
C LEU A 235 -4.09 -9.70 -3.08
N GLY A 236 -4.56 -8.79 -2.23
CA GLY A 236 -3.90 -8.46 -0.98
C GLY A 236 -3.82 -9.64 -0.02
N LEU A 237 -4.92 -10.38 0.13
CA LEU A 237 -4.96 -11.56 0.98
C LEU A 237 -4.06 -12.69 0.46
N LEU A 238 -4.04 -12.90 -0.86
CA LEU A 238 -3.12 -13.80 -1.53
C LEU A 238 -1.66 -13.42 -1.23
N ALA A 239 -1.30 -12.14 -1.39
CA ALA A 239 0.06 -11.67 -1.15
C ALA A 239 0.47 -11.77 0.33
N ILE A 240 -0.41 -11.39 1.27
CA ILE A 240 -0.17 -11.51 2.71
C ILE A 240 0.02 -12.98 3.11
N ALA A 241 -0.87 -13.86 2.67
CA ALA A 241 -0.80 -15.29 3.01
C ALA A 241 0.47 -15.92 2.44
N THR A 242 0.81 -15.62 1.18
CA THR A 242 2.03 -16.13 0.53
C THR A 242 3.29 -15.61 1.23
N ALA A 243 3.34 -14.33 1.59
CA ALA A 243 4.48 -13.76 2.32
C ALA A 243 4.64 -14.39 3.71
N ARG A 244 3.54 -14.58 4.45
CA ARG A 244 3.55 -15.29 5.75
C ARG A 244 4.03 -16.75 5.62
N PHE A 245 3.64 -17.41 4.54
CA PHE A 245 4.10 -18.77 4.26
C PHE A 245 5.59 -18.77 3.91
N SER A 246 6.05 -17.84 3.07
CA SER A 246 7.46 -17.72 2.67
C SER A 246 8.41 -17.50 3.86
N LEU A 247 7.95 -16.86 4.94
CA LEU A 247 8.72 -16.68 6.18
C LEU A 247 8.96 -18.00 6.94
N LYS A 248 8.19 -19.03 6.66
CA LYS A 248 8.22 -20.33 7.36
C LYS A 248 8.67 -21.48 6.44
N ALA A 249 8.65 -21.25 5.13
CA ALA A 249 9.00 -22.24 4.12
C ALA A 249 10.52 -22.49 4.07
N GLU A 250 10.92 -23.70 3.72
CA GLU A 250 12.32 -24.10 3.58
C GLU A 250 12.86 -23.80 2.18
N ASP A 251 11.99 -23.75 1.17
CA ASP A 251 12.38 -23.56 -0.23
C ASP A 251 11.37 -22.73 -1.03
N ALA A 252 11.83 -22.15 -2.13
CA ALA A 252 11.04 -21.31 -3.02
C ALA A 252 9.92 -22.08 -3.77
N VAL A 253 10.13 -23.36 -4.06
CA VAL A 253 9.15 -24.18 -4.81
C VAL A 253 7.89 -24.39 -4.00
N SER A 254 8.02 -24.64 -2.70
CA SER A 254 6.86 -24.77 -1.80
C SER A 254 6.07 -23.46 -1.70
N VAL A 255 6.76 -22.30 -1.74
CA VAL A 255 6.09 -20.96 -1.74
C VAL A 255 5.28 -20.74 -3.01
N VAL A 256 5.84 -21.07 -4.18
CA VAL A 256 5.12 -20.98 -5.47
C VAL A 256 3.88 -21.89 -5.46
N LYS A 257 4.02 -23.13 -5.05
CA LYS A 257 2.89 -24.08 -4.94
C LYS A 257 1.81 -23.59 -3.98
N TYR A 258 2.23 -22.98 -2.86
CA TYR A 258 1.29 -22.35 -1.93
C TYR A 258 0.53 -21.20 -2.61
N ALA A 259 1.23 -20.30 -3.30
CA ALA A 259 0.62 -19.17 -3.98
C ALA A 259 -0.40 -19.63 -5.05
N GLU A 260 -0.07 -20.62 -5.85
CA GLU A 260 -0.97 -21.19 -6.87
C GLU A 260 -2.23 -21.78 -6.25
N LYS A 261 -2.09 -22.56 -5.16
CA LYS A 261 -3.24 -23.12 -4.44
C LYS A 261 -4.08 -22.02 -3.78
N ALA A 262 -3.44 -21.06 -3.12
CA ALA A 262 -4.11 -19.95 -2.48
C ALA A 262 -4.87 -19.08 -3.49
N GLN A 263 -4.29 -18.84 -4.69
CA GLN A 263 -4.93 -18.12 -5.78
C GLN A 263 -6.24 -18.78 -6.22
N ALA A 264 -6.27 -20.09 -6.29
CA ALA A 264 -7.48 -20.85 -6.68
C ALA A 264 -8.57 -20.82 -5.61
N LEU A 265 -8.22 -20.58 -4.34
CA LEU A 265 -9.13 -20.65 -3.20
C LEU A 265 -9.57 -19.29 -2.68
N VAL A 266 -8.77 -18.24 -2.89
CA VAL A 266 -9.09 -16.91 -2.37
C VAL A 266 -10.27 -16.31 -3.11
N GLU A 267 -11.24 -15.78 -2.35
CA GLU A 267 -12.41 -15.12 -2.89
C GLU A 267 -12.57 -13.71 -2.29
N GLU A 268 -13.36 -12.86 -2.97
CA GLU A 268 -13.70 -11.54 -2.48
C GLU A 268 -15.12 -11.14 -2.88
N LEU A 269 -15.81 -10.50 -1.94
CA LEU A 269 -17.10 -9.86 -2.13
C LEU A 269 -16.95 -8.35 -1.89
N ILE A 270 -17.34 -7.54 -2.87
CA ILE A 270 -17.32 -6.09 -2.77
C ILE A 270 -18.76 -5.59 -2.79
N PHE A 271 -19.17 -4.87 -1.75
CA PHE A 271 -20.50 -4.33 -1.56
C PHE A 271 -20.50 -2.86 -2.01
N ILE A 272 -21.19 -2.59 -3.11
CA ILE A 272 -21.24 -1.28 -3.74
C ILE A 272 -22.39 -0.45 -3.16
N GLU A 273 -22.09 0.76 -2.70
CA GLU A 273 -23.12 1.67 -2.19
C GLU A 273 -23.85 2.42 -3.31
N LYS A 274 -23.09 2.90 -4.32
CA LYS A 274 -23.62 3.68 -5.44
C LYS A 274 -23.06 3.18 -6.77
N LEU A 275 -23.91 2.64 -7.60
CA LEU A 275 -23.55 1.99 -8.86
C LEU A 275 -22.85 2.91 -9.88
N HIS A 276 -23.14 4.21 -9.86
CA HIS A 276 -22.59 5.15 -10.86
C HIS A 276 -21.06 5.25 -10.84
N TYR A 277 -20.40 5.01 -9.69
CA TYR A 277 -18.94 4.99 -9.61
C TYR A 277 -18.37 3.81 -10.40
N LEU A 278 -18.95 2.63 -10.23
CA LEU A 278 -18.54 1.42 -10.94
C LEU A 278 -18.75 1.55 -12.45
N ALA A 279 -19.87 2.16 -12.86
CA ALA A 279 -20.19 2.41 -14.26
C ALA A 279 -19.16 3.31 -14.95
N ARG A 280 -18.70 4.38 -14.26
CA ARG A 280 -17.67 5.29 -14.78
C ARG A 280 -16.30 4.64 -14.89
N GLY A 281 -16.03 3.63 -14.07
CA GLY A 281 -14.71 2.99 -13.97
C GLY A 281 -14.32 2.13 -15.16
N GLY A 282 -15.27 1.71 -16.00
CA GLY A 282 -15.01 0.92 -17.22
C GLY A 282 -14.44 -0.49 -16.99
N ARG A 283 -14.45 -1.02 -15.75
CA ARG A 283 -13.92 -2.35 -15.38
C ARG A 283 -15.02 -3.40 -15.21
N ILE A 284 -16.21 -3.11 -15.69
CA ILE A 284 -17.32 -4.06 -15.70
C ILE A 284 -17.12 -5.04 -16.85
N SER A 285 -17.28 -6.33 -16.56
CA SER A 285 -17.24 -7.40 -17.57
C SER A 285 -18.16 -7.09 -18.76
N LYS A 286 -17.69 -7.34 -19.99
CA LYS A 286 -18.40 -7.06 -21.25
C LYS A 286 -19.71 -7.86 -21.42
N THR A 287 -20.00 -8.81 -20.57
CA THR A 287 -21.21 -9.64 -20.59
C THR A 287 -22.48 -8.91 -20.14
N GLY A 288 -22.59 -7.66 -20.45
CA GLY A 288 -23.75 -6.79 -20.70
C GLY A 288 -25.00 -6.81 -19.81
N ALA A 289 -25.21 -7.80 -18.96
CA ALA A 289 -26.42 -7.92 -18.14
C ALA A 289 -26.37 -7.14 -16.80
N PHE A 290 -25.39 -6.24 -16.62
CA PHE A 290 -25.13 -5.61 -15.33
C PHE A 290 -26.15 -4.53 -14.94
N PHE A 291 -26.82 -3.90 -15.89
CA PHE A 291 -27.55 -2.65 -15.69
C PHE A 291 -29.06 -2.72 -15.89
N GLY A 292 -29.66 -3.91 -16.02
CA GLY A 292 -31.12 -4.04 -16.02
C GLY A 292 -31.71 -3.65 -14.66
N ASP A 293 -32.82 -2.91 -14.62
CA ASP A 293 -33.68 -2.53 -13.49
C ASP A 293 -33.04 -2.52 -12.09
N MET A 294 -31.98 -1.74 -11.87
CA MET A 294 -31.27 -1.64 -10.58
C MET A 294 -31.68 -0.42 -9.75
N LEU A 295 -32.89 0.08 -9.93
CA LEU A 295 -33.46 1.08 -9.03
C LEU A 295 -33.63 0.48 -7.62
N HIS A 296 -32.98 1.14 -6.63
CA HIS A 296 -33.05 0.79 -5.20
C HIS A 296 -32.36 -0.52 -4.75
N VAL A 297 -31.47 -1.11 -5.54
CA VAL A 297 -30.63 -2.25 -5.12
C VAL A 297 -29.16 -1.92 -5.18
N LYS A 298 -28.37 -2.56 -4.31
CA LYS A 298 -26.93 -2.42 -4.22
C LYS A 298 -26.28 -3.71 -4.72
N PRO A 299 -25.45 -3.67 -5.75
CA PRO A 299 -24.82 -4.87 -6.24
C PRO A 299 -23.73 -5.36 -5.28
N VAL A 300 -23.59 -6.68 -5.21
CA VAL A 300 -22.43 -7.36 -4.66
C VAL A 300 -21.65 -7.90 -5.85
N VAL A 301 -20.37 -7.55 -5.91
CA VAL A 301 -19.50 -7.93 -7.01
C VAL A 301 -18.27 -8.69 -6.52
N SER A 302 -17.64 -9.44 -7.39
CA SER A 302 -16.41 -10.17 -7.12
C SER A 302 -15.40 -9.97 -8.25
N PRO A 303 -14.11 -9.80 -7.96
CA PRO A 303 -13.05 -9.82 -8.97
C PRO A 303 -12.98 -11.19 -9.67
N ALA A 304 -12.79 -11.17 -10.99
CA ALA A 304 -12.64 -12.34 -11.83
C ALA A 304 -11.63 -12.06 -12.95
N ALA A 305 -11.19 -13.11 -13.67
CA ALA A 305 -10.15 -13.01 -14.69
C ALA A 305 -10.46 -11.99 -15.82
N ASP A 306 -11.72 -11.86 -16.20
CA ASP A 306 -12.21 -10.99 -17.28
C ASP A 306 -12.77 -9.63 -16.78
N GLY A 307 -12.55 -9.27 -15.51
CA GLY A 307 -13.08 -8.06 -14.88
C GLY A 307 -13.97 -8.37 -13.68
N VAL A 308 -14.86 -7.43 -13.34
CA VAL A 308 -15.73 -7.55 -12.17
C VAL A 308 -17.04 -8.26 -12.53
N LYS A 309 -17.41 -9.31 -11.79
CA LYS A 309 -18.67 -10.05 -11.93
C LYS A 309 -19.67 -9.68 -10.84
N LYS A 310 -20.96 -9.56 -11.20
CA LYS A 310 -22.04 -9.46 -10.24
C LYS A 310 -22.33 -10.85 -9.65
N VAL A 311 -22.25 -10.97 -8.32
CA VAL A 311 -22.50 -12.23 -7.60
C VAL A 311 -23.77 -12.17 -6.73
N GLY A 312 -24.36 -10.98 -6.58
CA GLY A 312 -25.60 -10.80 -5.83
C GLY A 312 -26.11 -9.38 -5.86
N VAL A 313 -27.24 -9.19 -5.20
CA VAL A 313 -27.84 -7.88 -4.95
C VAL A 313 -28.41 -7.84 -3.54
N VAL A 314 -28.27 -6.70 -2.89
CA VAL A 314 -28.77 -6.44 -1.54
C VAL A 314 -29.41 -5.05 -1.49
N ARG A 315 -30.20 -4.75 -0.46
CA ARG A 315 -30.92 -3.47 -0.36
C ARG A 315 -30.47 -2.62 0.83
N ASN A 316 -30.02 -3.25 1.88
CA ASN A 316 -29.65 -2.59 3.13
C ASN A 316 -28.47 -3.28 3.82
N LYS A 317 -27.97 -2.68 4.90
CA LYS A 317 -26.81 -3.19 5.66
C LYS A 317 -27.05 -4.59 6.24
N GLY A 318 -28.26 -4.86 6.77
CA GLY A 318 -28.61 -6.18 7.30
C GLY A 318 -28.53 -7.28 6.23
N GLN A 319 -28.97 -6.97 5.01
CA GLN A 319 -28.82 -7.91 3.89
C GLN A 319 -27.38 -8.05 3.43
N GLN A 320 -26.56 -6.99 3.52
CA GLN A 320 -25.12 -7.07 3.18
C GLN A 320 -24.40 -8.07 4.10
N ILE A 321 -24.57 -7.92 5.43
CA ILE A 321 -23.89 -8.79 6.38
C ILE A 321 -24.43 -10.22 6.30
N ASN A 322 -25.74 -10.42 6.16
CA ASN A 322 -26.32 -11.74 5.99
C ASN A 322 -25.80 -12.44 4.72
N PHE A 323 -25.65 -11.71 3.62
CA PHE A 323 -25.08 -12.25 2.38
C PHE A 323 -23.61 -12.67 2.60
N ALA A 324 -22.80 -11.82 3.28
CA ALA A 324 -21.42 -12.13 3.61
C ALA A 324 -21.34 -13.39 4.50
N LEU A 325 -22.11 -13.47 5.58
CA LEU A 325 -22.12 -14.62 6.49
C LEU A 325 -22.54 -15.91 5.80
N LEU A 326 -23.55 -15.87 4.92
CA LEU A 326 -23.97 -17.04 4.14
C LEU A 326 -22.84 -17.56 3.23
N LYS A 327 -22.13 -16.64 2.56
CA LYS A 327 -21.00 -16.99 1.70
C LYS A 327 -19.82 -17.56 2.49
N LEU A 328 -19.52 -16.99 3.64
CA LEU A 328 -18.49 -17.54 4.53
C LEU A 328 -18.85 -18.93 5.06
N LYS A 329 -20.10 -19.15 5.47
CA LYS A 329 -20.57 -20.48 5.92
C LYS A 329 -20.40 -21.55 4.86
N GLU A 330 -20.65 -21.19 3.62
CA GLU A 330 -20.49 -22.10 2.48
C GLU A 330 -19.00 -22.40 2.21
N ALA A 331 -18.16 -21.36 2.17
CA ALA A 331 -16.75 -21.46 1.80
C ALA A 331 -15.86 -22.02 2.92
N LEU A 332 -16.17 -21.74 4.19
CA LEU A 332 -15.29 -22.05 5.33
C LEU A 332 -15.72 -23.28 6.12
N LYS A 333 -16.66 -24.08 5.60
CA LYS A 333 -17.13 -25.30 6.25
C LYS A 333 -15.98 -26.30 6.46
N GLY A 334 -15.71 -26.64 7.73
CA GLY A 334 -14.66 -27.61 8.09
C GLY A 334 -13.23 -27.05 8.09
N MET A 335 -13.03 -25.75 7.84
CA MET A 335 -11.73 -25.08 7.91
C MET A 335 -11.31 -24.84 9.36
N LYS A 336 -9.99 -24.84 9.63
CA LYS A 336 -9.44 -24.71 10.99
C LYS A 336 -8.99 -23.30 11.32
N CYS A 337 -8.36 -22.62 10.39
CA CYS A 337 -7.79 -21.28 10.58
C CYS A 337 -7.85 -20.44 9.31
N PRO A 338 -9.05 -20.19 8.76
CA PRO A 338 -9.19 -19.38 7.56
C PRO A 338 -8.85 -17.92 7.85
N LEU A 339 -8.40 -17.20 6.81
CA LEU A 339 -8.14 -15.77 6.88
C LEU A 339 -9.31 -14.98 6.30
N ILE A 340 -9.74 -13.95 7.00
CA ILE A 340 -10.80 -13.03 6.56
C ILE A 340 -10.29 -11.60 6.66
N MET A 341 -10.24 -10.89 5.52
CA MET A 341 -9.85 -9.50 5.43
C MET A 341 -11.09 -8.65 5.14
N LEU A 342 -11.48 -7.82 6.09
CA LEU A 342 -12.52 -6.82 5.91
C LEU A 342 -11.91 -5.52 5.43
N GLN A 343 -12.55 -4.87 4.45
CA GLN A 343 -12.01 -3.67 3.84
C GLN A 343 -13.06 -2.55 3.84
N TYR A 344 -12.60 -1.34 4.10
CA TYR A 344 -13.44 -0.15 4.18
C TYR A 344 -12.94 0.96 3.25
N THR A 345 -13.84 1.81 2.80
CA THR A 345 -13.54 3.07 2.14
C THR A 345 -13.47 4.22 3.17
N ASP A 346 -14.54 4.97 3.34
CA ASP A 346 -14.71 6.05 4.33
C ASP A 346 -15.67 5.66 5.47
N ASN A 347 -15.95 4.38 5.60
CA ASN A 347 -16.92 3.80 6.52
C ASN A 347 -16.28 2.83 7.54
N ARG A 348 -15.03 3.10 7.95
CA ARG A 348 -14.27 2.26 8.87
C ARG A 348 -15.05 1.88 10.13
N SER A 349 -15.66 2.86 10.80
CA SER A 349 -16.38 2.63 12.06
C SER A 349 -17.53 1.62 11.90
N LEU A 350 -18.20 1.62 10.74
CA LEU A 350 -19.25 0.64 10.44
C LEU A 350 -18.66 -0.77 10.27
N VAL A 351 -17.61 -0.88 9.45
CA VAL A 351 -17.00 -2.19 9.14
C VAL A 351 -16.34 -2.80 10.38
N GLU A 352 -15.64 -1.99 11.17
CA GLU A 352 -14.96 -2.41 12.39
C GLU A 352 -15.94 -2.70 13.55
N GLY A 353 -16.95 -1.82 13.75
CA GLY A 353 -17.88 -1.92 14.87
C GLY A 353 -19.01 -2.94 14.67
N GLU A 354 -19.61 -2.98 13.48
CA GLU A 354 -20.77 -3.84 13.24
C GLU A 354 -20.40 -5.13 12.49
N PHE A 355 -19.69 -5.03 11.34
CA PHE A 355 -19.51 -6.18 10.47
C PHE A 355 -18.44 -7.14 11.00
N LYS A 356 -17.32 -6.59 11.51
CA LYS A 356 -16.25 -7.41 12.10
C LYS A 356 -16.79 -8.21 13.29
N GLY A 357 -17.49 -7.56 14.23
CA GLY A 357 -18.07 -8.23 15.38
C GLY A 357 -19.06 -9.36 15.01
N ALA A 358 -19.90 -9.16 14.00
CA ALA A 358 -20.82 -10.19 13.51
C ALA A 358 -20.08 -11.40 12.92
N ILE A 359 -18.98 -11.16 12.17
CA ILE A 359 -18.18 -12.22 11.56
C ILE A 359 -17.37 -12.98 12.62
N GLU A 360 -16.71 -12.28 13.56
CA GLU A 360 -15.96 -12.91 14.64
C GLU A 360 -16.86 -13.76 15.57
N SER A 361 -18.08 -13.32 15.79
CA SER A 361 -19.06 -14.08 16.58
C SER A 361 -19.48 -15.39 15.88
N GLU A 362 -19.63 -15.37 14.56
CA GLU A 362 -20.03 -16.54 13.78
C GLU A 362 -18.87 -17.48 13.45
N PHE A 363 -17.65 -16.92 13.31
CA PHE A 363 -16.42 -17.65 12.94
C PHE A 363 -15.27 -17.37 13.94
N PRO A 364 -15.42 -17.75 15.22
CA PRO A 364 -14.43 -17.45 16.26
C PRO A 364 -13.08 -18.14 16.06
N TRP A 365 -12.98 -19.10 15.15
CA TRP A 365 -11.73 -19.81 14.77
C TRP A 365 -11.01 -19.16 13.58
N ALA A 366 -11.62 -18.17 12.91
CA ALA A 366 -11.01 -17.47 11.79
C ALA A 366 -10.12 -16.32 12.27
N GLU A 367 -9.02 -16.07 11.57
CA GLU A 367 -8.28 -14.82 11.74
C GLU A 367 -8.97 -13.70 10.96
N VAL A 368 -9.61 -12.77 11.66
CA VAL A 368 -10.32 -11.63 11.07
C VAL A 368 -9.52 -10.35 11.29
N PHE A 369 -9.15 -9.67 10.22
CA PHE A 369 -8.47 -8.38 10.29
C PHE A 369 -9.10 -7.34 9.36
N ILE A 370 -8.80 -6.05 9.60
CA ILE A 370 -9.38 -4.93 8.88
C ILE A 370 -8.30 -4.16 8.12
N GLN A 371 -8.60 -3.77 6.89
CA GLN A 371 -7.72 -3.02 6.01
C GLN A 371 -8.47 -1.87 5.31
N PRO A 372 -7.81 -0.78 4.94
CA PRO A 372 -8.38 0.12 3.95
C PRO A 372 -8.54 -0.61 2.60
N LEU A 373 -9.66 -0.39 1.94
CA LEU A 373 -9.82 -0.81 0.54
C LEU A 373 -8.82 -0.05 -0.31
N SER A 374 -8.11 -0.72 -1.23
CA SER A 374 -7.17 -0.04 -2.12
C SER A 374 -7.83 1.18 -2.76
N LEU A 375 -7.12 2.30 -2.84
CA LEU A 375 -7.70 3.52 -3.41
C LEU A 375 -7.97 3.37 -4.90
N THR A 376 -7.21 2.52 -5.59
CA THR A 376 -7.52 2.11 -6.97
C THR A 376 -8.90 1.49 -7.04
N THR A 377 -9.19 0.47 -6.23
CA THR A 377 -10.52 -0.16 -6.18
C THR A 377 -11.57 0.81 -5.64
N GLY A 378 -11.25 1.56 -4.59
CA GLY A 378 -12.13 2.55 -3.98
C GLY A 378 -12.57 3.65 -4.93
N THR A 379 -11.70 4.08 -5.85
CA THR A 379 -12.03 5.05 -6.91
C THR A 379 -13.13 4.52 -7.84
N HIS A 380 -13.12 3.22 -8.12
CA HIS A 380 -14.13 2.57 -8.97
C HIS A 380 -15.39 2.17 -8.21
N CYS A 381 -15.27 1.81 -6.93
CA CYS A 381 -16.42 1.39 -6.10
C CYS A 381 -17.15 2.56 -5.44
N GLY A 382 -16.45 3.67 -5.23
CA GLY A 382 -16.96 4.88 -4.61
C GLY A 382 -17.01 4.84 -3.08
N PRO A 383 -17.24 6.02 -2.46
CA PRO A 383 -17.38 6.14 -1.03
C PRO A 383 -18.60 5.36 -0.50
N GLY A 384 -18.46 4.78 0.70
CA GLY A 384 -19.47 3.95 1.36
C GLY A 384 -19.37 2.47 0.96
N ALA A 385 -18.57 2.10 -0.02
CA ALA A 385 -18.31 0.70 -0.36
C ALA A 385 -17.47 0.02 0.74
N TRP A 386 -17.64 -1.27 0.88
CA TRP A 386 -16.81 -2.13 1.71
C TRP A 386 -16.61 -3.48 1.04
N ALA A 387 -15.62 -4.23 1.46
CA ALA A 387 -15.34 -5.52 0.87
C ALA A 387 -14.91 -6.54 1.94
N MET A 388 -15.01 -7.80 1.57
CA MET A 388 -14.58 -8.94 2.37
C MET A 388 -13.86 -9.92 1.46
N ALA A 389 -12.55 -10.06 1.64
CA ALA A 389 -11.78 -11.15 1.05
C ALA A 389 -11.60 -12.27 2.08
N PHE A 390 -11.62 -13.51 1.64
CA PHE A 390 -11.40 -14.65 2.51
C PHE A 390 -10.61 -15.74 1.80
N LEU A 391 -9.80 -16.44 2.57
CA LEU A 391 -8.98 -17.55 2.13
C LEU A 391 -9.19 -18.73 3.08
N PRO A 392 -9.74 -19.84 2.60
CA PRO A 392 -9.77 -21.11 3.34
C PRO A 392 -8.37 -21.63 3.68
N ASP A 393 -8.28 -22.65 4.52
CA ASP A 393 -7.01 -23.27 4.83
C ASP A 393 -6.31 -23.81 3.56
N VAL A 394 -5.06 -23.42 3.34
CA VAL A 394 -4.25 -23.90 2.21
C VAL A 394 -3.35 -25.02 2.69
N ILE A 395 -3.56 -26.22 2.16
CA ILE A 395 -2.75 -27.40 2.45
C ILE A 395 -1.76 -27.59 1.29
N VAL A 396 -0.46 -27.52 1.58
CA VAL A 396 0.63 -27.69 0.60
C VAL A 396 1.31 -29.04 0.80
#